data_233ce375287f6e00add1d6c1e9224e23
#
_entry.id   233ce375287f6e00add1d6c1e9224e23
#
_cell.length_a   1.000
_cell.length_b   1.000
_cell.length_c   1.000
_cell.angle_alpha   90.00
_cell.angle_beta   90.00
_cell.angle_gamma   90.00
#
_symmetry.space_group_name_H-M   'P 1'
#
loop_
_entity.id
_entity.type
_entity.pdbx_description
1 polymer ?
#
loop_
_entity_poly.entity_id
_entity_poly.type
_entity_poly.pdbx_seq_one_letter_code
_entity_poly.pdbx_strand_id
1 'polypeptide(L)'
;MSEVHKNRKTVEERLAKIEGHVHGIRKMVEEDRGCSELLIQIAAVRSALDKVARIILEDHIATCLVTAVESGKANEKLADLKEALSKLF
;
A
#
# COMPACT_ATOMS: atom_id res chain seq x y z
N MET A 1 -17.39 -3.78 -5.20
CA MET A 1 -16.92 -2.96 -5.67
C MET A 1 -16.04 -2.39 -5.02
N SER A 2 -15.36 -2.23 -5.35
CA SER A 2 -14.31 -1.95 -4.76
C SER A 2 -14.10 -0.56 -4.56
N GLU A 3 -13.43 -0.22 -3.65
CA GLU A 3 -13.20 1.09 -3.35
C GLU A 3 -12.00 1.63 -3.94
N VAL A 4 -11.29 0.94 -4.68
CA VAL A 4 -10.09 1.44 -5.11
C VAL A 4 -10.01 1.79 -6.44
N HIS A 5 -10.44 1.98 -7.11
CA HIS A 5 -10.65 1.70 -8.08
C HIS A 5 -10.29 2.22 -9.37
N LYS A 6 -9.98 3.44 -9.41
CA LYS A 6 -9.46 4.13 -10.53
C LYS A 6 -8.08 3.61 -10.89
N ASN A 7 -7.23 3.35 -9.91
CA ASN A 7 -5.87 2.90 -10.16
C ASN A 7 -5.65 1.44 -9.81
N ARG A 8 -6.68 0.65 -9.85
CA ARG A 8 -6.60 -0.74 -9.43
C ARG A 8 -5.53 -1.53 -10.17
N LYS A 9 -5.49 -1.38 -11.49
CA LYS A 9 -4.52 -2.11 -12.28
C LYS A 9 -3.10 -1.71 -11.94
N THR A 10 -2.88 -0.41 -11.77
CA THR A 10 -1.56 0.10 -11.39
C THR A 10 -1.13 -0.46 -10.03
N VAL A 11 -2.06 -0.51 -9.08
CA VAL A 11 -1.78 -1.04 -7.75
C VAL A 11 -1.43 -2.53 -7.84
N GLU A 12 -2.18 -3.30 -8.61
CA GLU A 12 -1.90 -4.72 -8.77
C GLU A 12 -0.54 -4.95 -9.40
N GLU A 13 -0.19 -4.18 -10.41
CA GLU A 13 1.11 -4.31 -11.06
C GLU A 13 2.27 -3.96 -10.12
N ARG A 14 2.09 -2.92 -9.33
CA ARG A 14 3.11 -2.54 -8.35
C ARG A 14 3.29 -3.60 -7.28
N LEU A 15 2.17 -4.16 -6.81
CA LEU A 15 2.24 -5.21 -5.80
C LEU A 15 2.91 -6.48 -6.35
N ALA A 16 2.65 -6.81 -7.61
CA ALA A 16 3.31 -7.95 -8.24
C ALA A 16 4.83 -7.77 -8.27
N LYS A 17 5.28 -6.56 -8.58
CA LYS A 17 6.72 -6.26 -8.57
C LYS A 17 7.29 -6.35 -7.16
N ILE A 18 6.55 -5.91 -6.16
CA ILE A 18 6.98 -5.99 -4.77
C ILE A 18 7.09 -7.45 -4.34
N GLU A 19 6.13 -8.28 -4.74
CA GLU A 19 6.20 -9.72 -4.45
C GLU A 19 7.49 -10.33 -5.02
N GLY A 20 7.81 -10.00 -6.27
CA GLY A 20 9.04 -10.49 -6.88
C GLY A 20 10.28 -9.98 -6.15
N HIS A 21 10.25 -8.73 -5.70
CA HIS A 21 11.36 -8.14 -4.96
C HIS A 21 11.56 -8.85 -3.61
N VAL A 22 10.46 -9.12 -2.90
CA VAL A 22 10.53 -9.84 -1.62
C VAL A 22 11.08 -11.25 -1.84
N HIS A 23 10.64 -11.91 -2.91
CA HIS A 23 11.15 -13.23 -3.26
C HIS A 23 12.67 -13.17 -3.46
N GLY A 24 13.16 -12.14 -4.15
CA GLY A 24 14.58 -11.94 -4.35
C GLY A 24 15.35 -11.74 -3.05
N ILE A 25 14.75 -10.97 -2.13
CA ILE A 25 15.36 -10.76 -0.81
C ILE A 25 15.49 -12.09 -0.05
N ARG A 26 14.45 -12.92 -0.10
CA ARG A 26 14.50 -14.21 0.56
C ARG A 26 15.63 -15.06 0.02
N LYS A 27 15.84 -15.03 -1.32
CA LYS A 27 16.95 -15.75 -1.93
C LYS A 27 18.29 -15.20 -1.45
N MET A 28 18.40 -13.90 -1.29
CA MET A 28 19.60 -13.27 -0.77
C MET A 28 19.93 -13.78 0.63
N VAL A 29 18.90 -13.93 1.47
CA VAL A 29 19.08 -14.48 2.81
C VAL A 29 19.59 -15.92 2.73
N GLU A 30 19.01 -16.71 1.82
CA GLU A 30 19.43 -18.10 1.63
C GLU A 30 20.88 -18.18 1.16
N GLU A 31 21.37 -17.18 0.45
CA GLU A 31 22.73 -17.13 -0.07
C GLU A 31 23.70 -16.45 0.89
N ASP A 32 23.25 -16.13 2.07
CA ASP A 32 24.09 -15.46 3.08
C ASP A 32 24.65 -14.13 2.61
N ARG A 33 23.86 -13.36 1.86
CA ARG A 33 24.31 -12.05 1.42
C ARG A 33 24.46 -11.13 2.63
N GLY A 34 25.29 -10.11 2.47
CA GLY A 34 25.64 -9.25 3.59
C GLY A 34 24.48 -8.44 4.14
N CYS A 35 24.58 -8.11 5.43
CA CYS A 35 23.55 -7.36 6.12
C CYS A 35 23.23 -6.02 5.45
N SER A 36 24.27 -5.29 5.01
CA SER A 36 24.06 -4.01 4.35
C SER A 36 23.25 -4.14 3.07
N GLU A 37 23.55 -5.17 2.27
CA GLU A 37 22.79 -5.40 1.04
C GLU A 37 21.34 -5.71 1.32
N LEU A 38 21.10 -6.54 2.34
CA LEU A 38 19.73 -6.91 2.70
C LEU A 38 18.93 -5.70 3.17
N LEU A 39 19.54 -4.85 4.00
CA LEU A 39 18.84 -3.68 4.51
C LEU A 39 18.52 -2.67 3.43
N ILE A 40 19.40 -2.51 2.45
CA ILE A 40 19.13 -1.62 1.32
C ILE A 40 17.94 -2.13 0.52
N GLN A 41 17.87 -3.44 0.29
CA GLN A 41 16.76 -4.02 -0.44
C GLN A 41 15.44 -3.91 0.33
N ILE A 42 15.49 -4.10 1.64
CA ILE A 42 14.30 -3.96 2.47
C ILE A 42 13.81 -2.51 2.46
N ALA A 43 14.73 -1.55 2.51
CA ALA A 43 14.34 -0.14 2.43
C ALA A 43 13.63 0.17 1.11
N ALA A 44 14.10 -0.43 0.02
CA ALA A 44 13.47 -0.23 -1.28
C ALA A 44 12.04 -0.80 -1.30
N VAL A 45 11.83 -1.98 -0.69
CA VAL A 45 10.50 -2.57 -0.62
C VAL A 45 9.58 -1.70 0.24
N ARG A 46 10.08 -1.18 1.36
CA ARG A 46 9.29 -0.29 2.20
C ARG A 46 8.83 0.94 1.42
N SER A 47 9.74 1.56 0.68
CA SER A 47 9.39 2.72 -0.13
C SER A 47 8.34 2.38 -1.18
N ALA A 48 8.47 1.22 -1.80
CA ALA A 48 7.51 0.78 -2.82
C ALA A 48 6.13 0.54 -2.20
N LEU A 49 6.08 -0.05 -1.01
CA LEU A 49 4.82 -0.26 -0.31
C LEU A 49 4.19 1.06 0.12
N ASP A 50 4.99 2.01 0.57
CA ASP A 50 4.48 3.34 0.93
C ASP A 50 3.83 4.02 -0.27
N LYS A 51 4.42 3.88 -1.44
CA LYS A 51 3.85 4.46 -2.64
C LYS A 51 2.52 3.82 -3.01
N VAL A 52 2.42 2.49 -2.89
CA VAL A 52 1.16 1.78 -3.12
C VAL A 52 0.09 2.25 -2.14
N ALA A 53 0.46 2.37 -0.86
CA ALA A 53 -0.46 2.84 0.15
C ALA A 53 -0.98 4.24 -0.16
N ARG A 54 -0.10 5.11 -0.65
CA ARG A 54 -0.49 6.46 -1.01
C ARG A 54 -1.48 6.48 -2.18
N ILE A 55 -1.25 5.65 -3.20
CA ILE A 55 -2.15 5.56 -4.33
C ILE A 55 -3.53 5.08 -3.88
N ILE A 56 -3.57 4.06 -3.03
CA ILE A 56 -4.82 3.53 -2.51
C ILE A 56 -5.55 4.60 -1.69
N LEU A 57 -4.83 5.32 -0.85
CA LEU A 57 -5.41 6.35 -0.02
C LEU A 57 -6.01 7.47 -0.85
N GLU A 58 -5.30 7.93 -1.88
CA GLU A 58 -5.79 8.99 -2.74
C GLU A 58 -7.07 8.57 -3.46
N ASP A 59 -7.11 7.34 -3.98
CA ASP A 59 -8.30 6.85 -4.63
C ASP A 59 -9.46 6.72 -3.66
N HIS A 60 -9.18 6.26 -2.45
CA HIS A 60 -10.20 6.07 -1.45
C HIS A 60 -10.83 7.42 -1.06
N ILE A 61 -10.01 8.42 -0.83
CA ILE A 61 -10.52 9.75 -0.48
C ILE A 61 -11.35 10.31 -1.63
N ALA A 62 -10.87 10.17 -2.85
CA ALA A 62 -11.54 10.78 -3.99
C ALA A 62 -12.90 10.14 -4.28
N THR A 63 -13.04 8.83 -4.05
CA THR A 63 -14.27 8.16 -4.42
C THR A 63 -15.14 7.78 -3.24
N CYS A 64 -14.58 7.14 -2.22
CA CYS A 64 -15.40 6.60 -1.15
C CYS A 64 -15.88 7.65 -0.17
N LEU A 65 -15.07 8.64 0.11
CA LEU A 65 -15.47 9.69 1.05
C LEU A 65 -16.56 10.56 0.45
N VAL A 66 -16.43 10.89 -0.84
CA VAL A 66 -17.46 11.67 -1.52
C VAL A 66 -18.79 10.91 -1.50
N THR A 67 -18.73 9.61 -1.82
CA THR A 67 -19.94 8.77 -1.80
C THR A 67 -20.52 8.71 -0.38
N ALA A 68 -19.66 8.60 0.64
CA ALA A 68 -20.13 8.56 2.02
C ALA A 68 -20.81 9.85 2.44
N VAL A 69 -20.28 10.99 1.99
CA VAL A 69 -20.92 12.28 2.28
C VAL A 69 -22.32 12.33 1.67
N GLU A 70 -22.44 11.87 0.43
CA GLU A 70 -23.73 11.86 -0.25
C GLU A 70 -24.74 10.93 0.43
N SER A 71 -24.25 9.84 1.02
CA SER A 71 -25.13 8.87 1.67
C SER A 71 -25.33 9.15 3.16
N GLY A 72 -24.69 10.18 3.70
CA GLY A 72 -24.82 10.51 5.11
C GLY A 72 -23.95 9.69 6.04
N LYS A 73 -22.95 8.99 5.50
CA LYS A 73 -22.08 8.13 6.30
C LYS A 73 -20.65 8.65 6.39
N ALA A 74 -20.46 9.93 6.19
CA ALA A 74 -19.12 10.51 6.19
C ALA A 74 -18.37 10.29 7.50
N ASN A 75 -19.05 10.41 8.64
CA ASN A 75 -18.38 10.26 9.93
C ASN A 75 -17.88 8.84 10.16
N GLU A 76 -18.65 7.83 9.77
CA GLU A 76 -18.23 6.44 9.89
C GLU A 76 -17.01 6.17 9.03
N LYS A 77 -17.05 6.61 7.78
CA LYS A 77 -15.93 6.35 6.86
C LYS A 77 -14.68 7.11 7.29
N LEU A 78 -14.85 8.30 7.83
CA LEU A 78 -13.71 9.06 8.31
C LEU A 78 -13.06 8.38 9.52
N ALA A 79 -13.87 7.82 10.42
CA ALA A 79 -13.36 7.10 11.58
C ALA A 79 -12.57 5.85 11.13
N ASP A 80 -13.11 5.11 10.16
CA ASP A 80 -12.46 3.93 9.62
C ASP A 80 -11.10 4.31 9.00
N LEU A 81 -11.07 5.40 8.26
CA LEU A 81 -9.85 5.87 7.62
C LEU A 81 -8.81 6.29 8.64
N LYS A 82 -9.23 6.98 9.69
CA LYS A 82 -8.33 7.40 10.76
C LYS A 82 -7.69 6.19 11.44
N GLU A 83 -8.49 5.16 11.70
CA GLU A 83 -7.97 3.95 12.31
C GLU A 83 -6.95 3.28 11.41
N ALA A 84 -7.26 3.16 10.13
CA ALA A 84 -6.34 2.55 9.17
C ALA A 84 -5.02 3.33 9.10
N LEU A 85 -5.10 4.67 9.06
CA LEU A 85 -3.91 5.50 9.01
C LEU A 85 -3.05 5.37 10.26
N SER A 86 -3.69 5.21 11.43
CA SER A 86 -2.94 5.07 12.67
C SER A 86 -2.12 3.78 12.69
N LYS A 87 -2.55 2.76 11.94
CA LYS A 87 -1.80 1.52 11.85
C LYS A 87 -0.73 1.57 10.79
N LEU A 88 -0.90 2.43 9.79
CA LEU A 88 0.08 2.58 8.73
C LEU A 88 1.29 3.38 9.20
N PHE A 89 1.06 4.38 10.02
CA PHE A 89 2.10 5.21 10.57
C PHE A 89 2.31 4.92 12.05
#